data_b01c5cee4a48366b6dd75011c3190140
#
_entry.id   b01c5cee4a48366b6dd75011c3190140
#
_cell.length_a   1.000
_cell.length_b   1.000
_cell.length_c   1.000
_cell.angle_alpha   90.00
_cell.angle_beta   90.00
_cell.angle_gamma   90.00
#
_symmetry.space_group_name_H-M   'P 1'
#
loop_
_entity.id
_entity.type
_entity.pdbx_description
1 polymer ?
#
loop_
_entity_poly.entity_id
_entity_poly.type
_entity_poly.pdbx_seq_one_letter_code
_entity_poly.pdbx_strand_id
1 'polypeptide(L)'
;MDQIKLENFRKEYGFKMPIIRSLPYDECLKIRENLLHKFSRLDGFNADEENFDLKAVFGKLNIATPNEICINFNKFESIDILHFDDLSKFFSDVWYPSLDDIEIFDINLSFIISVRHYGAIYHFTF
;
A
#
# COMPACT_ATOMS: atom_id res chain seq x y z
N MET A 1 -6.18 6.63 5.94
CA MET A 1 -5.92 5.54 6.93
C MET A 1 -6.90 5.71 8.07
N ASP A 2 -7.48 4.63 8.55
CA ASP A 2 -8.49 4.71 9.59
C ASP A 2 -7.90 5.09 10.96
N GLN A 3 -8.78 5.57 11.85
CA GLN A 3 -8.39 6.08 13.17
C GLN A 3 -7.80 4.99 14.06
N ILE A 4 -8.27 3.75 13.92
CA ILE A 4 -7.80 2.63 14.74
C ILE A 4 -6.32 2.35 14.47
N LYS A 5 -5.93 2.32 13.19
CA LYS A 5 -4.53 2.13 12.80
C LYS A 5 -3.63 3.25 13.31
N LEU A 6 -4.09 4.49 13.19
CA LEU A 6 -3.35 5.66 13.65
C LEU A 6 -3.14 5.65 15.16
N GLU A 7 -4.17 5.30 15.92
CA GLU A 7 -4.09 5.20 17.37
C GLU A 7 -3.19 4.06 17.84
N ASN A 8 -3.32 2.88 17.23
CA ASN A 8 -2.49 1.72 17.54
C ASN A 8 -1.00 2.01 17.28
N PHE A 9 -0.70 2.65 16.16
CA PHE A 9 0.66 3.03 15.82
C PHE A 9 1.25 3.99 16.87
N ARG A 10 0.49 5.02 17.23
CA ARG A 10 0.93 6.00 18.22
C ARG A 10 1.18 5.38 19.59
N LYS A 11 0.32 4.45 20.01
CA LYS A 11 0.49 3.73 21.28
C LYS A 11 1.75 2.87 21.28
N GLU A 12 2.02 2.19 20.15
CA GLU A 12 3.17 1.30 20.05
C GLU A 12 4.50 2.05 19.97
N TYR A 13 4.57 3.10 19.16
CA TYR A 13 5.83 3.78 18.86
C TYR A 13 6.02 5.13 19.54
N GLY A 14 4.98 5.71 20.09
CA GLY A 14 5.06 7.01 20.77
C GLY A 14 5.11 8.24 19.86
N PHE A 15 4.98 8.04 18.54
CA PHE A 15 4.89 9.13 17.56
C PHE A 15 3.81 8.82 16.52
N LYS A 16 3.44 9.81 15.72
CA LYS A 16 2.38 9.66 14.72
C LYS A 16 2.84 8.84 13.52
N MET A 17 1.91 8.08 12.92
CA MET A 17 2.13 7.43 11.62
C MET A 17 2.67 8.46 10.63
N PRO A 18 3.81 8.17 9.95
CA PRO A 18 4.49 9.15 9.10
C PRO A 18 3.83 9.33 7.73
N ILE A 19 2.58 9.76 7.73
CA ILE A 19 1.85 10.11 6.51
C ILE A 19 2.31 11.50 6.06
N ILE A 20 2.83 11.61 4.84
CA ILE A 20 3.27 12.89 4.28
C ILE A 20 2.06 13.79 4.03
N ARG A 21 1.05 13.23 3.33
CA ARG A 21 -0.22 13.92 3.03
C ARG A 21 -1.25 12.91 2.57
N SER A 22 -2.51 13.32 2.56
CA SER A 22 -3.62 12.55 1.98
C SER A 22 -4.18 13.31 0.79
N LEU A 23 -4.55 12.59 -0.26
CA LEU A 23 -5.10 13.20 -1.47
C LEU A 23 -6.55 13.61 -1.24
N PRO A 24 -7.00 14.77 -1.81
CA PRO A 24 -8.39 15.17 -1.80
C PRO A 24 -9.28 14.16 -2.52
N TYR A 25 -10.56 14.12 -2.15
CA TYR A 25 -11.55 13.21 -2.74
C TYR A 25 -11.58 13.27 -4.28
N ASP A 26 -11.51 14.46 -4.85
CA ASP A 26 -11.55 14.65 -6.31
C ASP A 26 -10.36 13.96 -7.01
N GLU A 27 -9.16 14.05 -6.42
CA GLU A 27 -7.98 13.37 -6.94
C GLU A 27 -8.10 11.85 -6.80
N CYS A 28 -8.70 11.38 -5.70
CA CYS A 28 -8.96 9.95 -5.49
C CYS A 28 -9.87 9.39 -6.59
N LEU A 29 -10.92 10.11 -6.98
CA LEU A 29 -11.82 9.68 -8.05
C LEU A 29 -11.12 9.57 -9.40
N LYS A 30 -10.24 10.51 -9.74
CA LYS A 30 -9.47 10.46 -10.98
C LYS A 30 -8.56 9.24 -11.03
N ILE A 31 -7.92 8.92 -9.92
CA ILE A 31 -7.06 7.74 -9.82
C ILE A 31 -7.89 6.47 -9.95
N ARG A 32 -9.04 6.39 -9.29
CA ARG A 32 -9.95 5.25 -9.36
C ARG A 32 -10.33 4.90 -10.80
N GLU A 33 -10.63 5.88 -11.62
CA GLU A 33 -10.98 5.69 -13.03
C GLU A 33 -9.85 5.02 -13.83
N ASN A 34 -8.61 5.20 -13.42
CA ASN A 34 -7.42 4.65 -14.09
C ASN A 34 -6.98 3.29 -13.52
N LEU A 35 -7.59 2.80 -12.44
CA LEU A 35 -7.19 1.55 -11.77
C LEU A 35 -7.96 0.31 -12.24
N LEU A 36 -8.76 0.40 -13.29
CA LEU A 36 -9.52 -0.73 -13.83
C LEU A 36 -8.65 -1.56 -14.78
N HIS A 37 -7.76 -2.36 -14.20
CA HIS A 37 -6.83 -3.20 -14.95
C HIS A 37 -6.92 -4.65 -14.52
N LYS A 38 -6.46 -5.54 -15.40
CA LYS A 38 -6.35 -6.96 -15.11
C LYS A 38 -5.01 -7.23 -14.41
N PHE A 39 -5.08 -7.67 -13.17
CA PHE A 39 -3.91 -7.98 -12.37
C PHE A 39 -3.43 -9.40 -12.58
N SER A 40 -2.11 -9.60 -12.49
CA SER A 40 -1.47 -10.92 -12.45
C SER A 40 -1.05 -11.23 -11.02
N ARG A 41 -1.21 -12.48 -10.61
CA ARG A 41 -0.77 -12.93 -9.28
C ARG A 41 0.75 -13.06 -9.24
N LEU A 42 1.35 -12.59 -8.18
CA LEU A 42 2.77 -12.82 -7.88
C LEU A 42 2.90 -14.01 -6.94
N ASP A 43 3.45 -15.12 -7.45
CA ASP A 43 3.66 -16.32 -6.65
C ASP A 43 4.91 -16.18 -5.77
N GLY A 44 4.94 -16.92 -4.66
CA GLY A 44 6.08 -16.95 -3.76
C GLY A 44 6.09 -15.86 -2.69
N PHE A 45 5.07 -15.02 -2.64
CA PHE A 45 4.94 -13.97 -1.62
C PHE A 45 3.59 -14.06 -0.94
N ASN A 46 3.60 -13.90 0.38
CA ASN A 46 2.38 -13.79 1.19
C ASN A 46 2.60 -12.70 2.23
N ALA A 47 1.77 -11.67 2.18
CA ALA A 47 1.89 -10.53 3.09
C ALA A 47 1.63 -10.88 4.56
N ASP A 48 0.96 -11.99 4.83
CA ASP A 48 0.68 -12.48 6.20
C ASP A 48 1.84 -13.30 6.79
N GLU A 49 2.90 -13.53 6.05
CA GLU A 49 4.09 -14.19 6.57
C GLU A 49 4.90 -13.26 7.48
N GLU A 50 5.46 -13.83 8.55
CA GLU A 50 6.26 -13.08 9.52
C GLU A 50 7.45 -12.37 8.89
N ASN A 51 8.06 -12.96 7.87
CA ASN A 51 9.23 -12.43 7.19
C ASN A 51 8.90 -11.63 5.93
N PHE A 52 7.65 -11.22 5.75
CA PHE A 52 7.27 -10.48 4.56
C PHE A 52 8.06 -9.17 4.44
N ASP A 53 8.64 -8.95 3.26
CA ASP A 53 9.42 -7.75 2.94
C ASP A 53 8.89 -7.12 1.64
N LEU A 54 8.31 -5.92 1.76
CA LEU A 54 7.78 -5.21 0.60
C LEU A 54 8.87 -4.88 -0.43
N LYS A 55 10.09 -4.60 0.02
CA LYS A 55 11.23 -4.36 -0.88
C LYS A 55 11.52 -5.57 -1.77
N ALA A 56 11.38 -6.77 -1.23
CA ALA A 56 11.58 -8.00 -1.99
C ALA A 56 10.55 -8.17 -3.11
N VAL A 57 9.31 -7.74 -2.88
CA VAL A 57 8.26 -7.73 -3.91
C VAL A 57 8.67 -6.81 -5.07
N PHE A 58 9.11 -5.61 -4.76
CA PHE A 58 9.57 -4.65 -5.77
C PHE A 58 10.76 -5.19 -6.56
N GLY A 59 11.72 -5.81 -5.87
CA GLY A 59 12.87 -6.45 -6.51
C GLY A 59 12.48 -7.57 -7.46
N LYS A 60 11.53 -8.42 -7.06
CA LYS A 60 11.03 -9.51 -7.90
C LYS A 60 10.35 -9.00 -9.17
N LEU A 61 9.64 -7.90 -9.07
CA LEU A 61 8.92 -7.28 -10.20
C LEU A 61 9.82 -6.35 -11.04
N ASN A 62 11.08 -6.17 -10.65
CA ASN A 62 12.02 -5.24 -11.29
C ASN A 62 11.49 -3.80 -11.30
N ILE A 63 10.79 -3.42 -10.24
CA ILE A 63 10.30 -2.05 -10.05
C ILE A 63 11.28 -1.33 -9.12
N ALA A 64 11.82 -0.20 -9.59
CA ALA A 64 12.65 0.66 -8.74
C ALA A 64 11.80 1.21 -7.59
N THR A 65 12.32 1.16 -6.36
CA THR A 65 11.60 1.69 -5.19
C THR A 65 11.50 3.21 -5.31
N PRO A 66 10.27 3.78 -5.33
CA PRO A 66 10.11 5.22 -5.39
C PRO A 66 10.42 5.86 -4.03
N ASN A 67 10.61 7.17 -4.03
CA ASN A 67 10.82 7.90 -2.79
C ASN A 67 9.50 7.99 -1.98
N GLU A 68 8.42 8.33 -2.67
CA GLU A 68 7.07 8.41 -2.11
C GLU A 68 6.16 7.37 -2.75
N ILE A 69 5.21 6.86 -1.98
CA ILE A 69 4.28 5.81 -2.39
C ILE A 69 2.86 6.16 -1.95
N CYS A 70 1.90 5.82 -2.78
CA CYS A 70 0.47 6.01 -2.50
C CYS A 70 -0.14 4.71 -2.04
N ILE A 71 -1.03 4.79 -1.05
CA ILE A 71 -1.82 3.65 -0.55
C ILE A 71 -3.30 3.99 -0.61
N ASN A 72 -4.07 3.10 -1.23
CA ASN A 72 -5.52 3.13 -1.18
C ASN A 72 -6.03 1.98 -0.32
N PHE A 73 -6.95 2.30 0.60
CA PHE A 73 -7.65 1.31 1.42
C PHE A 73 -9.05 1.08 0.87
N ASN A 74 -9.18 0.19 -0.11
CA ASN A 74 -10.45 -0.42 -0.55
C ASN A 74 -11.52 0.48 -1.18
N LYS A 75 -11.70 1.73 -0.78
CA LYS A 75 -12.86 2.52 -1.14
C LYS A 75 -12.57 3.80 -1.92
N PHE A 76 -11.31 4.12 -2.15
CA PHE A 76 -10.91 5.39 -2.77
C PHE A 76 -11.50 6.63 -2.08
N GLU A 77 -11.80 6.51 -0.80
CA GLU A 77 -12.25 7.64 0.02
C GLU A 77 -11.08 8.51 0.47
N SER A 78 -9.92 7.86 0.70
CA SER A 78 -8.68 8.57 0.97
C SER A 78 -7.50 7.76 0.42
N ILE A 79 -6.56 8.48 -0.15
CA ILE A 79 -5.28 7.91 -0.59
C ILE A 79 -4.20 8.60 0.21
N ASP A 80 -3.45 7.84 0.99
CA ASP A 80 -2.38 8.36 1.81
C ASP A 80 -1.04 8.23 1.09
N ILE A 81 -0.18 9.22 1.26
CA ILE A 81 1.17 9.22 0.69
C ILE A 81 2.16 9.13 1.83
N LEU A 82 3.05 8.14 1.76
CA LEU A 82 4.13 7.92 2.71
C LEU A 82 5.47 7.85 1.95
N HIS A 83 6.57 8.00 2.66
CA HIS A 83 7.85 7.56 2.12
C HIS A 83 7.85 6.04 1.99
N PHE A 84 8.41 5.53 0.91
CA PHE A 84 8.46 4.09 0.67
C PHE A 84 9.15 3.34 1.81
N ASP A 85 10.25 3.89 2.34
CA ASP A 85 10.99 3.26 3.44
C ASP A 85 10.13 3.15 4.71
N ASP A 86 9.29 4.14 4.99
CA ASP A 86 8.36 4.09 6.12
C ASP A 86 7.27 3.03 5.90
N LEU A 87 6.71 2.95 4.71
CA LEU A 87 5.74 1.90 4.41
C LEU A 87 6.35 0.51 4.54
N SER A 88 7.55 0.32 4.03
CA SER A 88 8.24 -0.96 4.13
C SER A 88 8.53 -1.33 5.57
N LYS A 89 9.02 -0.37 6.38
CA LYS A 89 9.35 -0.58 7.79
C LYS A 89 8.13 -0.89 8.65
N PHE A 90 7.02 -0.17 8.42
CA PHE A 90 5.82 -0.25 9.23
C PHE A 90 4.67 -1.00 8.54
N PHE A 91 4.99 -1.85 7.57
CA PHE A 91 3.97 -2.51 6.76
C PHE A 91 2.93 -3.26 7.61
N SER A 92 3.34 -3.98 8.65
CA SER A 92 2.43 -4.72 9.53
C SER A 92 1.50 -3.81 10.36
N ASP A 93 1.85 -2.55 10.50
CA ASP A 93 1.01 -1.55 11.17
C ASP A 93 0.05 -0.86 10.21
N VAL A 94 0.27 -1.00 8.91
CA VAL A 94 -0.53 -0.38 7.86
C VAL A 94 -1.53 -1.37 7.28
N TRP A 95 -1.08 -2.59 6.98
CA TRP A 95 -1.92 -3.64 6.43
C TRP A 95 -2.23 -4.69 7.50
N TYR A 96 -3.51 -4.92 7.77
CA TYR A 96 -3.97 -5.91 8.74
C TYR A 96 -4.52 -7.13 8.02
N PRO A 97 -4.01 -8.33 8.30
CA PRO A 97 -4.53 -9.56 7.70
C PRO A 97 -6.00 -9.76 8.03
N SER A 98 -6.73 -10.36 7.10
CA SER A 98 -8.16 -10.65 7.17
C SER A 98 -9.08 -9.41 7.10
N LEU A 99 -8.53 -8.20 7.16
CA LEU A 99 -9.31 -6.94 7.17
C LEU A 99 -9.07 -6.08 5.94
N ASP A 100 -7.81 -5.97 5.50
CA ASP A 100 -7.44 -4.96 4.53
C ASP A 100 -7.15 -5.53 3.15
N ASP A 101 -7.79 -4.94 2.14
CA ASP A 101 -7.37 -5.01 0.75
C ASP A 101 -6.81 -3.64 0.39
N ILE A 102 -5.56 -3.58 0.01
CA ILE A 102 -4.91 -2.31 -0.33
C ILE A 102 -4.33 -2.34 -1.74
N GLU A 103 -4.25 -1.19 -2.36
CA GLU A 103 -3.48 -0.96 -3.57
C GLU A 103 -2.34 0.00 -3.26
N ILE A 104 -1.15 -0.35 -3.73
CA ILE A 104 0.07 0.43 -3.57
C ILE A 104 0.52 0.86 -4.97
N PHE A 105 0.74 2.15 -5.18
CA PHE A 105 1.10 2.68 -6.48
C PHE A 105 1.90 3.97 -6.33
N ASP A 106 2.60 4.37 -7.41
CA ASP A 106 3.24 5.68 -7.46
C ASP A 106 2.26 6.73 -8.00
N ILE A 107 2.54 8.00 -7.75
CA ILE A 107 1.65 9.09 -8.17
C ILE A 107 1.45 9.15 -9.69
N ASN A 108 2.39 8.65 -10.46
CA ASN A 108 2.30 8.58 -11.92
C ASN A 108 1.58 7.32 -12.42
N LEU A 109 1.19 6.43 -11.52
CA LEU A 109 0.55 5.16 -11.87
C LEU A 109 1.38 4.30 -12.82
N SER A 110 2.69 4.26 -12.64
CA SER A 110 3.59 3.40 -13.43
C SER A 110 3.40 1.92 -13.11
N PHE A 111 2.94 1.62 -11.92
CA PHE A 111 2.65 0.27 -11.45
C PHE A 111 1.55 0.30 -10.39
N ILE A 112 0.92 -0.84 -10.18
CA ILE A 112 -0.03 -1.06 -9.08
C ILE A 112 0.28 -2.41 -8.47
N ILE A 113 0.41 -2.45 -7.14
CA ILE A 113 0.53 -3.68 -6.37
C ILE A 113 -0.69 -3.78 -5.48
N SER A 114 -1.43 -4.87 -5.61
CA SER A 114 -2.61 -5.14 -4.79
C SER A 114 -2.26 -6.19 -3.74
N VAL A 115 -2.48 -5.87 -2.47
CA VAL A 115 -2.30 -6.80 -1.36
C VAL A 115 -3.68 -7.11 -0.79
N ARG A 116 -4.09 -8.37 -0.93
CA ARG A 116 -5.43 -8.80 -0.54
C ARG A 116 -5.44 -9.23 0.92
N HIS A 117 -6.62 -9.19 1.55
CA HIS A 117 -6.77 -9.49 2.98
C HIS A 117 -6.30 -10.89 3.40
N TYR A 118 -6.21 -11.83 2.46
CA TYR A 118 -5.68 -13.19 2.71
C TYR A 118 -4.18 -13.34 2.41
N GLY A 119 -3.50 -12.24 2.13
CA GLY A 119 -2.05 -12.19 1.95
C GLY A 119 -1.55 -12.30 0.51
N ALA A 120 -2.39 -12.70 -0.43
CA ALA A 120 -2.00 -12.81 -1.84
C ALA A 120 -1.66 -11.44 -2.44
N ILE A 121 -0.67 -11.42 -3.32
CA ILE A 121 -0.19 -10.21 -3.98
C ILE A 121 -0.45 -10.32 -5.47
N TYR A 122 -1.02 -9.25 -6.02
CA TYR A 122 -1.28 -9.09 -7.46
C TYR A 122 -0.59 -7.82 -7.95
N HIS A 123 -0.28 -7.76 -9.23
CA HIS A 123 0.41 -6.61 -9.78
C HIS A 123 -0.03 -6.29 -11.20
N PHE A 124 0.17 -5.04 -11.57
CA PHE A 124 0.05 -4.54 -12.92
C PHE A 124 1.14 -3.50 -13.15
N THR A 125 1.84 -3.58 -14.28
CA THR A 125 2.86 -2.61 -14.69
C THR A 125 2.45 -2.01 -16.04
N PHE A 126 2.42 -0.70 -16.09
CA PHE A 126 2.03 0.04 -17.29
C PHE A 126 3.12 0.09 -18.34
#